data_8a742e956d515e65d96cda00b46de136
#
_entry.id   8a742e956d515e65d96cda00b46de136
#
_cell.length_a   1.000
_cell.length_b   1.000
_cell.length_c   1.000
_cell.angle_alpha   90.00
_cell.angle_beta   90.00
_cell.angle_gamma   90.00
#
_symmetry.space_group_name_H-M   'P 1'
#
loop_
_entity.id
_entity.type
_entity.pdbx_description
1 polymer ?
#
loop_
_entity_poly.entity_id
_entity_poly.type
_entity_poly.pdbx_seq_one_letter_code
_entity_poly.pdbx_strand_id
1 'polypeptide(L)'
;ARPADYVATVTNCYRQAIDLYESGEWEKKSPDLLLKWKKELSSVFNRGFDTGFYYRTPKLTSFDNKATYKKVDIGQVTNFYKKINVAEIKLWSDLEVNDTIIIQGNKTGSITEKVTSMQVNGVNVDKVSKEDVGIKINGIVRENDHVYKKVQIKDV
;
A
#
# COMPACT_ATOMS: atom_id res chain seq x y z
N ALA A 1 1.07 -15.54 10.09
CA ALA A 1 0.50 -14.20 10.15
C ALA A 1 0.48 -13.56 8.76
N ARG A 2 -0.42 -12.63 8.51
CA ARG A 2 -0.46 -11.85 7.26
C ARG A 2 0.46 -10.63 7.37
N PRO A 3 1.06 -10.16 6.25
CA PRO A 3 1.88 -8.96 6.24
C PRO A 3 1.11 -7.70 6.68
N ALA A 4 1.80 -6.70 7.20
CA ALA A 4 1.20 -5.47 7.72
C ALA A 4 0.38 -4.70 6.68
N ASP A 5 0.83 -4.68 5.41
CA ASP A 5 0.10 -4.06 4.29
C ASP A 5 -1.25 -4.72 4.02
N TYR A 6 -1.33 -6.05 4.13
CA TYR A 6 -2.61 -6.76 4.04
C TYR A 6 -3.57 -6.33 5.15
N VAL A 7 -3.10 -6.37 6.40
CA VAL A 7 -3.92 -5.99 7.56
C VAL A 7 -4.38 -4.55 7.45
N ALA A 8 -3.48 -3.63 7.11
CA ALA A 8 -3.79 -2.21 6.93
C ALA A 8 -4.85 -2.00 5.84
N THR A 9 -4.68 -2.61 4.67
CA THR A 9 -5.63 -2.47 3.55
C THR A 9 -7.02 -2.98 3.92
N VAL A 10 -7.09 -4.20 4.46
CA VAL A 10 -8.39 -4.82 4.82
C VAL A 10 -9.07 -4.01 5.91
N THR A 11 -8.37 -3.71 7.01
CA THR A 11 -8.95 -2.95 8.13
C THR A 11 -9.42 -1.57 7.69
N ASN A 12 -8.64 -0.87 6.85
CA ASN A 12 -9.00 0.46 6.36
C ASN A 12 -10.26 0.44 5.49
N CYS A 13 -10.41 -0.53 4.59
CA CYS A 13 -11.62 -0.66 3.77
C CYS A 13 -12.87 -0.89 4.65
N TYR A 14 -12.78 -1.79 5.62
CA TYR A 14 -13.90 -2.06 6.51
C TYR A 14 -14.19 -0.88 7.45
N ARG A 15 -13.16 -0.19 7.95
CA ARG A 15 -13.35 0.99 8.81
C ARG A 15 -14.06 2.11 8.04
N GLN A 16 -13.65 2.41 6.81
CA GLN A 16 -14.32 3.39 5.96
C GLN A 16 -15.79 3.02 5.69
N ALA A 17 -16.08 1.74 5.49
CA ALA A 17 -17.45 1.27 5.27
C ALA A 17 -18.33 1.48 6.53
N ILE A 18 -17.81 1.18 7.73
CA ILE A 18 -18.50 1.39 8.99
C ILE A 18 -18.74 2.90 9.22
N ASP A 19 -17.70 3.74 9.06
CA ASP A 19 -17.83 5.19 9.25
C ASP A 19 -18.84 5.82 8.28
N LEU A 20 -18.86 5.33 7.03
CA LEU A 20 -19.86 5.77 6.06
C LEU A 20 -21.28 5.38 6.47
N TYR A 21 -21.47 4.17 6.98
CA TYR A 21 -22.76 3.71 7.46
C TYR A 21 -23.24 4.52 8.66
N GLU A 22 -22.36 4.75 9.64
CA GLU A 22 -22.65 5.54 10.84
C GLU A 22 -22.94 7.01 10.52
N SER A 23 -22.35 7.57 9.46
CA SER A 23 -22.64 8.94 9.01
C SER A 23 -24.01 9.13 8.38
N GLY A 24 -24.76 8.04 8.10
CA GLY A 24 -26.04 8.07 7.39
C GLY A 24 -25.95 8.34 5.88
N GLU A 25 -24.73 8.42 5.33
CA GLU A 25 -24.52 8.72 3.89
C GLU A 25 -24.36 7.45 3.03
N TRP A 26 -24.63 6.27 3.60
CA TRP A 26 -24.43 4.98 2.94
C TRP A 26 -25.08 4.90 1.56
N GLU A 27 -26.39 5.16 1.47
CA GLU A 27 -27.17 5.02 0.22
C GLU A 27 -26.64 5.93 -0.90
N LYS A 28 -26.12 7.10 -0.55
CA LYS A 28 -25.63 8.08 -1.50
C LYS A 28 -24.22 7.77 -2.01
N LYS A 29 -23.32 7.31 -1.14
CA LYS A 29 -21.88 7.21 -1.42
C LYS A 29 -21.37 5.79 -1.61
N SER A 30 -22.10 4.77 -1.10
CA SER A 30 -21.64 3.40 -1.16
C SER A 30 -21.45 2.84 -2.57
N PRO A 31 -22.25 3.16 -3.60
CA PRO A 31 -22.07 2.56 -4.92
C PRO A 31 -20.66 2.78 -5.49
N ASP A 32 -20.14 4.00 -5.42
CA ASP A 32 -18.81 4.34 -5.92
C ASP A 32 -17.70 3.78 -5.03
N LEU A 33 -17.88 3.86 -3.71
CA LEU A 33 -16.91 3.41 -2.72
C LEU A 33 -16.78 1.88 -2.68
N LEU A 34 -17.86 1.13 -2.91
CA LEU A 34 -17.81 -0.32 -3.00
C LEU A 34 -16.90 -0.81 -4.12
N LEU A 35 -16.95 -0.16 -5.29
CA LEU A 35 -16.04 -0.47 -6.40
C LEU A 35 -14.59 -0.18 -6.04
N LYS A 36 -14.32 0.96 -5.39
CA LYS A 36 -13.00 1.34 -4.90
C LYS A 36 -12.48 0.32 -3.89
N TRP A 37 -13.25 0.02 -2.84
CA TRP A 37 -12.85 -0.94 -1.81
C TRP A 37 -12.62 -2.34 -2.36
N LYS A 38 -13.46 -2.81 -3.28
CA LYS A 38 -13.28 -4.09 -3.95
C LYS A 38 -11.96 -4.15 -4.73
N LYS A 39 -11.59 -3.05 -5.40
CA LYS A 39 -10.31 -2.93 -6.09
C LYS A 39 -9.13 -2.95 -5.10
N GLU A 40 -9.24 -2.23 -3.99
CA GLU A 40 -8.21 -2.22 -2.94
C GLU A 40 -8.05 -3.60 -2.30
N LEU A 41 -9.14 -4.26 -1.91
CA LEU A 41 -9.13 -5.62 -1.38
C LEU A 41 -8.56 -6.64 -2.38
N SER A 42 -8.83 -6.46 -3.67
CA SER A 42 -8.25 -7.32 -4.73
C SER A 42 -6.75 -7.12 -4.90
N SER A 43 -6.21 -5.99 -4.45
CA SER A 43 -4.78 -5.67 -4.60
C SER A 43 -3.88 -6.47 -3.66
N VAL A 44 -4.41 -6.94 -2.54
CA VAL A 44 -3.69 -7.75 -1.55
C VAL A 44 -4.07 -9.22 -1.68
N PHE A 45 -3.41 -10.08 -0.90
CA PHE A 45 -3.68 -11.52 -0.92
C PHE A 45 -5.18 -11.80 -0.79
N ASN A 46 -5.75 -12.53 -1.74
CA ASN A 46 -7.11 -13.04 -1.67
C ASN A 46 -7.24 -14.34 -2.47
N ARG A 47 -8.30 -15.10 -2.21
CA ARG A 47 -8.66 -16.31 -2.94
C ARG A 47 -9.96 -16.14 -3.75
N GLY A 48 -10.32 -14.89 -4.03
CA GLY A 48 -11.63 -14.49 -4.52
C GLY A 48 -12.51 -13.99 -3.39
N PHE A 49 -13.68 -13.48 -3.76
CA PHE A 49 -14.66 -12.92 -2.83
C PHE A 49 -15.94 -13.74 -2.84
N ASP A 50 -16.52 -13.93 -1.69
CA ASP A 50 -17.81 -14.59 -1.48
C ASP A 50 -18.56 -13.86 -0.35
N THR A 51 -19.85 -14.09 -0.23
CA THR A 51 -20.69 -13.61 0.87
C THR A 51 -20.39 -14.31 2.21
N GLY A 52 -19.42 -15.23 2.22
CA GLY A 52 -19.09 -16.02 3.40
C GLY A 52 -20.23 -16.96 3.77
N PHE A 53 -20.36 -17.24 5.06
CA PHE A 53 -21.40 -18.13 5.59
C PHE A 53 -22.79 -17.48 5.73
N TYR A 54 -22.96 -16.26 5.26
CA TYR A 54 -24.22 -15.50 5.43
C TYR A 54 -25.40 -16.17 4.74
N TYR A 55 -25.21 -16.67 3.52
CA TYR A 55 -26.29 -17.27 2.72
C TYR A 55 -26.04 -18.74 2.40
N ARG A 56 -24.79 -19.18 2.41
CA ARG A 56 -24.41 -20.56 2.07
C ARG A 56 -23.00 -20.86 2.58
N THR A 57 -22.64 -22.13 2.62
CA THR A 57 -21.25 -22.53 2.83
C THR A 57 -20.42 -22.12 1.61
N PRO A 58 -19.36 -21.31 1.79
CA PRO A 58 -18.50 -20.90 0.68
C PRO A 58 -17.88 -22.09 -0.04
N LYS A 59 -17.91 -22.07 -1.36
CA LYS A 59 -17.18 -23.05 -2.18
C LYS A 59 -15.80 -22.51 -2.44
N LEU A 60 -14.76 -23.14 -1.89
CA LEU A 60 -13.38 -22.83 -2.23
C LEU A 60 -13.10 -23.29 -3.65
N THR A 61 -13.01 -22.34 -4.57
CA THR A 61 -12.78 -22.61 -5.99
C THR A 61 -11.30 -22.65 -6.36
N SER A 62 -10.43 -22.06 -5.52
CA SER A 62 -8.99 -22.03 -5.73
C SER A 62 -8.27 -21.82 -4.40
N PHE A 63 -7.08 -22.40 -4.28
CA PHE A 63 -6.14 -22.11 -3.18
C PHE A 63 -5.12 -21.03 -3.56
N ASP A 64 -5.12 -20.59 -4.82
CA ASP A 64 -4.16 -19.64 -5.34
C ASP A 64 -4.41 -18.22 -4.87
N ASN A 65 -3.33 -17.45 -4.81
CA ASN A 65 -3.40 -16.03 -4.53
C ASN A 65 -3.85 -15.27 -5.79
N LYS A 66 -5.00 -14.62 -5.70
CA LYS A 66 -5.59 -13.79 -6.76
C LYS A 66 -5.29 -12.29 -6.60
N ALA A 67 -4.26 -11.93 -5.86
CA ALA A 67 -3.85 -10.53 -5.73
C ALA A 67 -3.46 -9.94 -7.09
N THR A 68 -3.94 -8.74 -7.37
CA THR A 68 -3.62 -8.02 -8.63
C THR A 68 -2.29 -7.28 -8.58
N TYR A 69 -1.69 -7.17 -7.38
CA TYR A 69 -0.39 -6.54 -7.17
C TYR A 69 0.51 -7.41 -6.31
N LYS A 70 1.81 -7.26 -6.57
CA LYS A 70 2.88 -7.78 -5.70
C LYS A 70 3.72 -6.62 -5.20
N LYS A 71 4.37 -6.82 -4.08
CA LYS A 71 5.39 -5.90 -3.56
C LYS A 71 6.78 -6.45 -3.84
N VAL A 72 7.66 -5.58 -4.31
CA VAL A 72 9.06 -5.88 -4.58
C VAL A 72 9.90 -5.04 -3.63
N ASP A 73 10.76 -5.67 -2.86
CA ASP A 73 11.67 -4.97 -1.95
C ASP A 73 12.68 -4.15 -2.77
N ILE A 74 12.72 -2.84 -2.56
CA ILE A 74 13.53 -1.91 -3.33
C ILE A 74 14.49 -1.07 -2.49
N GLY A 75 14.34 -1.07 -1.16
CA GLY A 75 15.16 -0.21 -0.33
C GLY A 75 14.81 -0.27 1.16
N GLN A 76 15.51 0.56 1.90
CA GLN A 76 15.35 0.70 3.34
C GLN A 76 15.48 2.17 3.75
N VAL A 77 14.67 2.61 4.70
CA VAL A 77 14.77 3.95 5.29
C VAL A 77 16.04 4.04 6.12
N THR A 78 16.91 4.99 5.80
CA THR A 78 18.14 5.30 6.54
C THR A 78 17.94 6.42 7.54
N ASN A 79 17.06 7.39 7.24
CA ASN A 79 16.74 8.50 8.13
C ASN A 79 15.34 9.06 7.85
N PHE A 80 14.76 9.78 8.83
CA PHE A 80 13.49 10.48 8.66
C PHE A 80 13.54 11.90 9.25
N TYR A 81 13.46 12.88 8.39
CA TYR A 81 13.46 14.31 8.74
C TYR A 81 12.03 14.78 9.04
N LYS A 82 11.61 14.63 10.31
CA LYS A 82 10.23 14.89 10.76
C LYS A 82 9.73 16.30 10.46
N LYS A 83 10.60 17.33 10.50
CA LYS A 83 10.19 18.72 10.27
C LYS A 83 9.71 19.00 8.87
N ILE A 84 10.22 18.27 7.89
CA ILE A 84 9.93 18.45 6.47
C ILE A 84 9.22 17.23 5.86
N ASN A 85 8.94 16.19 6.68
CA ASN A 85 8.32 14.94 6.29
C ASN A 85 9.05 14.24 5.11
N VAL A 86 10.38 14.21 5.15
CA VAL A 86 11.20 13.55 4.14
C VAL A 86 11.86 12.32 4.74
N ALA A 87 11.69 11.19 4.11
CA ALA A 87 12.45 9.98 4.37
C ALA A 87 13.65 9.89 3.43
N GLU A 88 14.82 9.64 3.97
CA GLU A 88 16.01 9.25 3.22
C GLU A 88 15.99 7.74 3.10
N ILE A 89 16.06 7.24 1.86
CA ILE A 89 15.90 5.83 1.54
C ILE A 89 17.10 5.39 0.73
N LYS A 90 17.79 4.36 1.21
CA LYS A 90 18.80 3.65 0.45
C LYS A 90 18.14 2.67 -0.49
N LEU A 91 18.24 2.90 -1.79
CA LEU A 91 17.66 2.02 -2.80
C LEU A 91 18.70 1.01 -3.30
N TRP A 92 18.23 -0.19 -3.61
CA TRP A 92 18.96 -1.22 -4.35
C TRP A 92 18.26 -1.66 -5.64
N SER A 93 17.18 -0.97 -6.00
CA SER A 93 16.45 -1.17 -7.25
C SER A 93 15.92 0.18 -7.77
N ASP A 94 15.30 0.15 -8.94
CA ASP A 94 14.80 1.34 -9.63
C ASP A 94 13.51 1.88 -9.02
N LEU A 95 13.43 3.20 -8.91
CA LEU A 95 12.25 3.92 -8.49
C LEU A 95 12.02 5.13 -9.39
N GLU A 96 10.76 5.39 -9.74
CA GLU A 96 10.34 6.50 -10.59
C GLU A 96 9.22 7.31 -9.92
N VAL A 97 9.13 8.59 -10.29
CA VAL A 97 7.97 9.43 -9.92
C VAL A 97 6.69 8.78 -10.46
N ASN A 98 5.62 8.84 -9.68
CA ASN A 98 4.34 8.15 -9.86
C ASN A 98 4.33 6.66 -9.49
N ASP A 99 5.42 6.04 -9.16
CA ASP A 99 5.40 4.73 -8.52
C ASP A 99 4.65 4.78 -7.18
N THR A 100 4.07 3.66 -6.80
CA THR A 100 3.48 3.50 -5.46
C THR A 100 4.44 2.66 -4.61
N ILE A 101 4.83 3.21 -3.47
CA ILE A 101 5.68 2.53 -2.49
C ILE A 101 4.90 2.15 -1.24
N ILE A 102 5.36 1.11 -0.58
CA ILE A 102 4.85 0.65 0.71
C ILE A 102 6.04 0.61 1.67
N ILE A 103 5.97 1.37 2.76
CA ILE A 103 6.99 1.38 3.80
C ILE A 103 6.48 0.58 4.99
N GLN A 104 7.24 -0.40 5.42
CA GLN A 104 6.85 -1.33 6.48
C GLN A 104 7.93 -1.46 7.56
N GLY A 105 7.48 -1.42 8.81
CA GLY A 105 8.33 -1.65 9.97
C GLY A 105 7.53 -2.03 11.21
N ASN A 106 8.18 -2.64 12.18
CA ASN A 106 7.53 -3.17 13.39
C ASN A 106 6.75 -2.11 14.18
N LYS A 107 7.26 -0.87 14.23
CA LYS A 107 6.62 0.25 14.93
C LYS A 107 5.85 1.17 13.98
N THR A 108 6.19 1.18 12.71
CA THR A 108 5.55 1.99 11.67
C THR A 108 4.28 1.34 11.16
N GLY A 109 4.21 0.01 11.22
CA GLY A 109 3.14 -0.74 10.60
C GLY A 109 3.32 -0.75 9.08
N SER A 110 2.37 -0.16 8.35
CA SER A 110 2.43 -0.05 6.90
C SER A 110 1.91 1.31 6.44
N ILE A 111 2.70 2.02 5.64
CA ILE A 111 2.34 3.28 4.99
C ILE A 111 2.43 3.05 3.49
N THR A 112 1.36 3.38 2.76
CA THR A 112 1.35 3.35 1.30
C THR A 112 1.35 4.78 0.78
N GLU A 113 2.31 5.10 -0.08
CA GLU A 113 2.51 6.45 -0.60
C GLU A 113 2.74 6.42 -2.11
N LYS A 114 2.20 7.40 -2.82
CA LYS A 114 2.55 7.65 -4.22
C LYS A 114 3.73 8.60 -4.27
N VAL A 115 4.79 8.22 -4.94
CA VAL A 115 5.99 9.07 -5.11
C VAL A 115 5.65 10.26 -5.99
N THR A 116 5.56 11.44 -5.40
CA THR A 116 5.24 12.69 -6.12
C THR A 116 6.50 13.47 -6.50
N SER A 117 7.55 13.33 -5.72
CA SER A 117 8.86 13.97 -5.97
C SER A 117 9.97 13.18 -5.30
N MET A 118 11.14 13.21 -5.89
CA MET A 118 12.36 12.60 -5.37
C MET A 118 13.53 13.56 -5.50
N GLN A 119 14.45 13.50 -4.56
CA GLN A 119 15.69 14.29 -4.59
C GLN A 119 16.90 13.40 -4.30
N VAL A 120 17.93 13.57 -5.12
CA VAL A 120 19.27 13.00 -4.90
C VAL A 120 20.24 14.18 -4.73
N ASN A 121 20.94 14.24 -3.60
CA ASN A 121 21.87 15.33 -3.27
C ASN A 121 21.24 16.75 -3.42
N GLY A 122 19.96 16.89 -3.07
CA GLY A 122 19.22 18.16 -3.15
C GLY A 122 18.72 18.53 -4.54
N VAL A 123 18.94 17.69 -5.55
CA VAL A 123 18.47 17.90 -6.93
C VAL A 123 17.24 17.02 -7.18
N ASN A 124 16.18 17.59 -7.76
CA ASN A 124 14.99 16.83 -8.15
C ASN A 124 15.31 15.87 -9.30
N VAL A 125 14.83 14.63 -9.16
CA VAL A 125 15.00 13.60 -10.18
C VAL A 125 13.67 12.86 -10.40
N ASP A 126 13.43 12.44 -11.64
CA ASP A 126 12.23 11.68 -11.98
C ASP A 126 12.44 10.17 -11.88
N LYS A 127 13.70 9.73 -11.95
CA LYS A 127 14.11 8.33 -11.84
C LYS A 127 15.41 8.22 -11.08
N VAL A 128 15.52 7.18 -10.25
CA VAL A 128 16.74 6.85 -9.49
C VAL A 128 16.94 5.36 -9.46
N SER A 129 18.20 4.92 -9.44
CA SER A 129 18.58 3.51 -9.39
C SER A 129 19.76 3.32 -8.46
N LYS A 130 19.55 2.49 -7.41
CA LYS A 130 20.61 2.05 -6.47
C LYS A 130 21.39 3.19 -5.80
N GLU A 131 20.71 4.29 -5.47
CA GLU A 131 21.27 5.46 -4.79
C GLU A 131 20.43 5.84 -3.58
N ASP A 132 20.97 6.71 -2.74
CA ASP A 132 20.24 7.30 -1.63
C ASP A 132 19.33 8.41 -2.15
N VAL A 133 18.05 8.38 -1.79
CA VAL A 133 17.04 9.31 -2.28
C VAL A 133 16.18 9.86 -1.15
N GLY A 134 15.90 11.15 -1.17
CA GLY A 134 14.92 11.81 -0.31
C GLY A 134 13.52 11.78 -0.93
N ILE A 135 12.55 11.26 -0.20
CA ILE A 135 11.14 11.19 -0.64
C ILE A 135 10.24 11.79 0.43
N LYS A 136 9.31 12.65 0.01
CA LYS A 136 8.31 13.22 0.91
C LYS A 136 7.26 12.16 1.26
N ILE A 137 7.01 11.94 2.55
CA ILE A 137 6.11 10.90 3.07
C ILE A 137 5.04 11.54 3.97
N ASN A 138 3.78 11.20 3.74
CA ASN A 138 2.65 11.61 4.58
C ASN A 138 2.46 10.61 5.73
N GLY A 139 3.36 10.63 6.69
CA GLY A 139 3.31 9.75 7.85
C GLY A 139 4.65 9.70 8.56
N ILE A 140 4.72 8.95 9.65
CA ILE A 140 5.94 8.79 10.43
C ILE A 140 6.56 7.43 10.10
N VAL A 141 7.69 7.46 9.42
CA VAL A 141 8.53 6.28 9.17
C VAL A 141 9.76 6.29 10.08
N ARG A 142 10.47 5.19 10.14
CA ARG A 142 11.62 5.01 11.03
C ARG A 142 12.78 4.39 10.27
N GLU A 143 13.96 4.62 10.80
CA GLU A 143 15.17 3.93 10.34
C GLU A 143 14.97 2.41 10.37
N ASN A 144 15.51 1.75 9.39
CA ASN A 144 15.38 0.31 9.14
C ASN A 144 14.00 -0.17 8.69
N ASP A 145 13.02 0.71 8.46
CA ASP A 145 11.80 0.30 7.79
C ASP A 145 12.10 -0.10 6.34
N HIS A 146 11.54 -1.22 5.90
CA HIS A 146 11.69 -1.69 4.51
C HIS A 146 10.79 -0.93 3.56
N VAL A 147 11.30 -0.66 2.36
CA VAL A 147 10.58 0.02 1.29
C VAL A 147 10.32 -0.95 0.14
N TYR A 148 9.06 -1.10 -0.20
CA TYR A 148 8.61 -1.96 -1.29
C TYR A 148 7.96 -1.13 -2.40
N LYS A 149 8.21 -1.50 -3.64
CA LYS A 149 7.44 -1.00 -4.80
C LYS A 149 6.23 -1.89 -5.03
N LYS A 150 5.06 -1.28 -5.21
CA LYS A 150 3.82 -1.97 -5.57
C LYS A 150 3.78 -2.14 -7.09
N VAL A 151 3.88 -3.38 -7.56
CA VAL A 151 3.94 -3.70 -8.98
C VAL A 151 2.71 -4.49 -9.38
N GLN A 152 2.03 -4.06 -10.45
CA GLN A 152 0.89 -4.79 -10.98
C GLN A 152 1.33 -6.15 -11.53
N ILE A 153 0.63 -7.21 -11.15
CA ILE A 153 0.79 -8.53 -11.73
C ILE A 153 0.06 -8.46 -13.08
N LYS A 154 0.81 -8.51 -14.18
CA LYS A 154 0.19 -8.70 -15.50
C LYS A 154 -0.38 -10.12 -15.51
N ASP A 155 -1.65 -10.24 -15.88
CA ASP A 155 -2.23 -11.55 -16.19
C ASP A 155 -1.39 -12.18 -17.29
N VAL A 156 -0.87 -13.37 -17.01
CA VAL A 156 -0.15 -14.21 -17.99
C VAL A 156 -1.18 -14.94 -18.81
#